data_5fc35e69c0ef54dae403a613c12b55bd
#
_entry.id   5fc35e69c0ef54dae403a613c12b55bd
#
_cell.length_a   1.000
_cell.length_b   1.000
_cell.length_c   1.000
_cell.angle_alpha   90.00
_cell.angle_beta   90.00
_cell.angle_gamma   90.00
#
_symmetry.space_group_name_H-M   'P 1'
#
loop_
_entity.id
_entity.type
_entity.pdbx_description
1 polymer ?
#
loop_
_entity_poly.entity_id
_entity_poly.type
_entity_poly.pdbx_seq_one_letter_code
_entity_poly.pdbx_strand_id
1 'polypeptide(L)'
;MRAFSWLLTLLFLVGCKDSTQPKNAPQKLSEAPTEAPVTHLKEEHVAADFANLLAPLIDPAKLDTLKGKRAATPRLRKACYWLQMAHISGFDAGEIIDQAHAQTGPHEPNRTKAQRESLIRNRVILERLGCVDEAGMIKLRKGNAPTITKGPYAGEIVTGDHIIPRSVCPELDNALYNLEMMPLTLNQRKSAKIGQRQIDLAKRWNADGLLSDACFETILKKQIDL
;
A
#
# COMPACT_ATOMS: atom_id res chain seq x y z
N MET A 1 -19.81 20.78 -19.23
CA MET A 1 -20.57 20.02 -20.23
C MET A 1 -19.74 19.87 -21.49
N ARG A 2 -19.16 18.72 -21.74
CA ARG A 2 -18.77 18.21 -23.08
C ARG A 2 -18.50 16.71 -22.90
N ALA A 3 -19.50 15.94 -23.37
CA ALA A 3 -19.43 14.49 -23.47
C ALA A 3 -18.63 14.12 -24.71
N PHE A 4 -17.68 13.21 -24.60
CA PHE A 4 -17.05 12.54 -25.74
C PHE A 4 -17.64 11.14 -25.88
N SER A 5 -18.53 11.02 -26.87
CA SER A 5 -19.11 9.78 -27.34
C SER A 5 -18.20 9.19 -28.42
N TRP A 6 -17.74 7.96 -28.22
CA TRP A 6 -17.11 7.17 -29.30
C TRP A 6 -18.11 6.18 -29.84
N LEU A 7 -18.60 6.47 -31.06
CA LEU A 7 -19.48 5.62 -31.85
C LEU A 7 -18.62 4.61 -32.61
N LEU A 8 -18.80 3.34 -32.34
CA LEU A 8 -18.20 2.25 -33.13
C LEU A 8 -19.18 1.87 -34.24
N THR A 9 -18.79 2.12 -35.49
CA THR A 9 -19.59 1.78 -36.69
C THR A 9 -19.25 0.35 -37.11
N LEU A 10 -20.21 -0.55 -37.02
CA LEU A 10 -20.15 -1.92 -37.58
C LEU A 10 -20.62 -1.89 -39.02
N LEU A 11 -19.77 -2.31 -39.96
CA LEU A 11 -20.14 -2.52 -41.35
C LEU A 11 -20.39 -4.02 -41.56
N PHE A 12 -21.67 -4.36 -41.88
CA PHE A 12 -22.06 -5.68 -42.38
C PHE A 12 -21.88 -5.73 -43.91
N LEU A 13 -21.17 -6.72 -44.41
CA LEU A 13 -21.26 -7.14 -45.78
C LEU A 13 -21.71 -8.61 -45.87
N VAL A 14 -22.91 -8.77 -46.39
CA VAL A 14 -23.53 -10.05 -46.77
C VAL A 14 -23.01 -10.45 -48.12
N GLY A 15 -22.61 -11.70 -48.27
CA GLY A 15 -22.31 -12.32 -49.58
C GLY A 15 -22.53 -13.82 -49.53
N CYS A 16 -23.70 -14.25 -49.99
CA CYS A 16 -24.00 -15.65 -50.29
C CYS A 16 -23.30 -16.12 -51.56
N LYS A 17 -22.81 -17.36 -51.61
CA LYS A 17 -23.06 -18.32 -52.71
C LYS A 17 -22.59 -19.74 -52.37
N ASP A 18 -23.43 -20.62 -52.86
CA ASP A 18 -23.54 -22.06 -52.77
C ASP A 18 -22.37 -22.94 -53.16
N SER A 19 -22.45 -24.12 -52.61
CA SER A 19 -22.44 -25.48 -53.17
C SER A 19 -21.13 -26.29 -53.14
N THR A 20 -21.40 -27.53 -52.73
CA THR A 20 -20.74 -28.83 -52.96
C THR A 20 -19.69 -29.31 -51.98
N GLN A 21 -20.19 -30.28 -51.18
CA GLN A 21 -19.36 -31.28 -50.48
C GLN A 21 -18.72 -32.26 -51.49
N PRO A 22 -17.59 -32.86 -51.15
CA PRO A 22 -17.61 -34.28 -50.87
C PRO A 22 -16.91 -34.73 -49.56
N LYS A 23 -17.40 -35.85 -49.07
CA LYS A 23 -16.96 -36.68 -47.93
C LYS A 23 -15.47 -37.04 -48.04
N ASN A 24 -14.73 -36.98 -46.90
CA ASN A 24 -13.93 -38.12 -46.45
C ASN A 24 -13.11 -37.81 -45.17
N ALA A 25 -13.11 -38.82 -44.28
CA ALA A 25 -12.13 -39.20 -43.28
C ALA A 25 -11.98 -38.37 -41.99
N PRO A 26 -11.86 -39.03 -40.82
CA PRO A 26 -11.72 -38.38 -39.53
C PRO A 26 -10.30 -37.85 -39.35
N GLN A 27 -10.15 -36.54 -39.38
CA GLN A 27 -8.90 -35.90 -38.91
C GLN A 27 -8.88 -35.90 -37.40
N LYS A 28 -7.82 -36.51 -36.86
CA LYS A 28 -7.33 -36.42 -35.52
C LYS A 28 -7.47 -34.99 -35.00
N LEU A 29 -8.16 -34.79 -33.88
CA LEU A 29 -8.13 -33.52 -33.14
C LEU A 29 -6.66 -33.24 -32.81
N SER A 30 -6.11 -32.25 -33.45
CA SER A 30 -4.90 -31.57 -33.05
C SER A 30 -5.27 -30.77 -31.78
N GLU A 31 -4.68 -31.15 -30.68
CA GLU A 31 -4.75 -30.39 -29.44
C GLU A 31 -4.33 -28.95 -29.74
N ALA A 32 -5.21 -27.99 -29.40
CA ALA A 32 -4.88 -26.56 -29.46
C ALA A 32 -3.69 -26.27 -28.55
N PRO A 33 -2.74 -25.45 -28.97
CA PRO A 33 -1.63 -25.06 -28.11
C PRO A 33 -2.17 -24.32 -26.89
N THR A 34 -1.82 -24.81 -25.73
CA THR A 34 -2.08 -24.16 -24.44
C THR A 34 -1.41 -22.79 -24.44
N GLU A 35 -2.18 -21.72 -24.64
CA GLU A 35 -1.72 -20.34 -24.52
C GLU A 35 -1.55 -19.97 -23.04
N ALA A 36 -0.56 -20.50 -22.35
CA ALA A 36 -0.36 -20.19 -20.96
C ALA A 36 1.01 -19.64 -20.52
N PRO A 37 2.08 -19.52 -21.32
CA PRO A 37 3.33 -18.99 -20.75
C PRO A 37 3.55 -17.49 -20.89
N VAL A 38 2.99 -16.84 -21.93
CA VAL A 38 3.42 -15.45 -22.29
C VAL A 38 2.73 -14.38 -21.45
N THR A 39 1.50 -14.59 -21.03
CA THR A 39 0.73 -13.64 -20.19
C THR A 39 1.28 -13.61 -18.76
N HIS A 40 1.59 -14.79 -18.22
CA HIS A 40 2.12 -14.93 -16.85
C HIS A 40 3.49 -14.26 -16.68
N LEU A 41 4.38 -14.40 -17.66
CA LEU A 41 5.71 -13.76 -17.65
C LEU A 41 5.64 -12.22 -17.70
N LYS A 42 4.66 -11.65 -18.37
CA LYS A 42 4.45 -10.19 -18.39
C LYS A 42 3.93 -9.67 -17.06
N GLU A 43 3.01 -10.39 -16.42
CA GLU A 43 2.46 -10.03 -15.11
C GLU A 43 3.54 -10.10 -14.01
N GLU A 44 4.37 -11.13 -14.00
CA GLU A 44 5.49 -11.26 -13.07
C GLU A 44 6.50 -10.12 -13.19
N HIS A 45 6.82 -9.67 -14.40
CA HIS A 45 7.71 -8.53 -14.63
C HIS A 45 7.11 -7.23 -14.08
N VAL A 46 5.82 -6.98 -14.29
CA VAL A 46 5.14 -5.78 -13.78
C VAL A 46 5.04 -5.80 -12.26
N ALA A 47 4.77 -6.96 -11.66
CA ALA A 47 4.79 -7.12 -10.19
C ALA A 47 6.18 -6.83 -9.62
N ALA A 48 7.24 -7.36 -10.24
CA ALA A 48 8.62 -7.08 -9.85
C ALA A 48 8.98 -5.59 -9.97
N ASP A 49 8.46 -4.87 -10.96
CA ASP A 49 8.67 -3.43 -11.09
C ASP A 49 8.06 -2.66 -9.92
N PHE A 50 6.85 -3.01 -9.46
CA PHE A 50 6.27 -2.40 -8.26
C PHE A 50 7.09 -2.71 -7.02
N ALA A 51 7.55 -3.94 -6.84
CA ALA A 51 8.41 -4.33 -5.72
C ALA A 51 9.75 -3.56 -5.74
N ASN A 52 10.38 -3.39 -6.91
CA ASN A 52 11.61 -2.62 -7.09
C ASN A 52 11.44 -1.13 -6.69
N LEU A 53 10.28 -0.54 -7.00
CA LEU A 53 9.95 0.85 -6.64
C LEU A 53 9.62 1.00 -5.15
N LEU A 54 9.07 -0.05 -4.54
CA LEU A 54 8.69 -0.07 -3.14
C LEU A 54 9.87 -0.33 -2.21
N ALA A 55 10.75 -1.29 -2.54
CA ALA A 55 11.85 -1.75 -1.70
C ALA A 55 12.69 -0.62 -1.09
N PRO A 56 13.20 0.39 -1.83
CA PRO A 56 14.01 1.46 -1.24
C PRO A 56 13.23 2.37 -0.29
N LEU A 57 11.90 2.35 -0.31
CA LEU A 57 11.05 3.16 0.55
C LEU A 57 10.79 2.49 1.91
N ILE A 58 10.80 1.15 1.93
CA ILE A 58 10.45 0.34 3.10
C ILE A 58 11.65 -0.35 3.74
N ASP A 59 12.84 -0.23 3.16
CA ASP A 59 14.08 -0.83 3.66
C ASP A 59 14.38 -0.37 5.10
N PRO A 60 14.32 -1.29 6.10
CA PRO A 60 14.54 -0.93 7.49
C PRO A 60 15.89 -0.28 7.76
N ALA A 61 16.97 -0.73 7.09
CA ALA A 61 18.29 -0.15 7.26
C ALA A 61 18.35 1.31 6.81
N LYS A 62 17.63 1.67 5.73
CA LYS A 62 17.50 3.05 5.29
C LYS A 62 16.59 3.88 6.17
N LEU A 63 15.52 3.29 6.73
CA LEU A 63 14.62 3.97 7.65
C LEU A 63 15.35 4.34 8.95
N ASP A 64 16.16 3.45 9.50
CA ASP A 64 16.90 3.67 10.74
C ASP A 64 17.94 4.82 10.62
N THR A 65 18.41 5.11 9.41
CA THR A 65 19.35 6.21 9.15
C THR A 65 18.69 7.56 8.88
N LEU A 66 17.35 7.63 8.81
CA LEU A 66 16.65 8.88 8.53
C LEU A 66 16.86 9.91 9.64
N LYS A 67 17.19 11.14 9.24
CA LYS A 67 17.36 12.27 10.15
C LYS A 67 16.21 13.27 9.98
N GLY A 68 15.81 13.87 11.08
CA GLY A 68 14.77 14.89 11.10
C GLY A 68 13.40 14.34 11.51
N LYS A 69 12.61 15.25 12.08
CA LYS A 69 11.27 14.93 12.59
C LYS A 69 10.35 14.43 11.46
N ARG A 70 9.69 13.30 11.65
CA ARG A 70 8.73 12.71 10.71
C ARG A 70 9.33 12.39 9.33
N ALA A 71 10.64 12.10 9.26
CA ALA A 71 11.33 11.83 8.01
C ALA A 71 10.80 10.59 7.29
N ALA A 72 10.22 9.61 8.02
CA ALA A 72 9.60 8.42 7.44
C ALA A 72 8.21 8.68 6.80
N THR A 73 7.50 9.76 7.19
CA THR A 73 6.14 10.04 6.67
C THR A 73 6.08 10.23 5.13
N PRO A 74 6.97 11.00 4.49
CA PRO A 74 6.98 11.08 3.03
C PRO A 74 7.26 9.74 2.34
N ARG A 75 8.09 8.87 2.95
CA ARG A 75 8.35 7.51 2.45
C ARG A 75 7.11 6.64 2.53
N LEU A 76 6.39 6.66 3.66
CA LEU A 76 5.11 5.97 3.82
C LEU A 76 4.09 6.40 2.76
N ARG A 77 3.97 7.71 2.48
CA ARG A 77 3.07 8.23 1.44
C ARG A 77 3.44 7.72 0.05
N LYS A 78 4.73 7.72 -0.30
CA LYS A 78 5.21 7.17 -1.58
C LYS A 78 5.00 5.65 -1.66
N ALA A 79 5.22 4.93 -0.57
CA ALA A 79 4.93 3.51 -0.50
C ALA A 79 3.45 3.22 -0.74
N CYS A 80 2.55 3.96 -0.07
CA CYS A 80 1.10 3.85 -0.32
C CYS A 80 0.71 4.19 -1.76
N TYR A 81 1.40 5.15 -2.41
CA TYR A 81 1.19 5.43 -3.85
C TYR A 81 1.47 4.18 -4.70
N TRP A 82 2.64 3.56 -4.54
CA TRP A 82 3.01 2.39 -5.35
C TRP A 82 2.14 1.18 -5.05
N LEU A 83 1.75 0.97 -3.79
CA LEU A 83 0.81 -0.09 -3.42
C LEU A 83 -0.59 0.14 -4.00
N GLN A 84 -1.04 1.40 -4.09
CA GLN A 84 -2.31 1.72 -4.74
C GLN A 84 -2.21 1.51 -6.26
N MET A 85 -1.09 1.88 -6.89
CA MET A 85 -0.86 1.60 -8.31
C MET A 85 -0.85 0.09 -8.61
N ALA A 86 -0.18 -0.71 -7.79
CA ALA A 86 -0.20 -2.16 -7.89
C ALA A 86 -1.63 -2.72 -7.78
N HIS A 87 -2.39 -2.25 -6.77
CA HIS A 87 -3.76 -2.68 -6.52
C HIS A 87 -4.70 -2.39 -7.71
N ILE A 88 -4.67 -1.17 -8.28
CA ILE A 88 -5.49 -0.84 -9.46
C ILE A 88 -5.04 -1.55 -10.73
N SER A 89 -3.81 -2.05 -10.75
CA SER A 89 -3.27 -2.91 -11.82
C SER A 89 -3.57 -4.40 -11.59
N GLY A 90 -4.35 -4.76 -10.55
CA GLY A 90 -4.80 -6.12 -10.28
C GLY A 90 -3.86 -6.96 -9.40
N PHE A 91 -2.77 -6.37 -8.87
CA PHE A 91 -1.82 -7.10 -8.02
C PHE A 91 -2.20 -7.05 -6.54
N ASP A 92 -1.91 -8.12 -5.80
CA ASP A 92 -2.06 -8.14 -4.35
C ASP A 92 -0.97 -7.29 -3.67
N ALA A 93 -1.40 -6.31 -2.87
CA ALA A 93 -0.50 -5.41 -2.19
C ALA A 93 0.43 -6.12 -1.20
N GLY A 94 -0.02 -7.21 -0.59
CA GLY A 94 0.76 -8.01 0.34
C GLY A 94 1.90 -8.74 -0.36
N GLU A 95 1.63 -9.36 -1.51
CA GLU A 95 2.64 -10.04 -2.33
C GLU A 95 3.70 -9.05 -2.83
N ILE A 96 3.31 -7.85 -3.27
CA ILE A 96 4.26 -6.80 -3.66
C ILE A 96 5.14 -6.36 -2.49
N ILE A 97 4.59 -6.25 -1.28
CA ILE A 97 5.38 -5.91 -0.09
C ILE A 97 6.36 -7.03 0.24
N ASP A 98 5.93 -8.30 0.18
CA ASP A 98 6.78 -9.45 0.49
C ASP A 98 7.94 -9.57 -0.52
N GLN A 99 7.68 -9.37 -1.82
CA GLN A 99 8.71 -9.29 -2.86
C GLN A 99 9.67 -8.11 -2.63
N ALA A 100 9.17 -6.94 -2.22
CA ALA A 100 10.00 -5.77 -1.92
C ALA A 100 10.90 -6.02 -0.69
N HIS A 101 10.40 -6.66 0.36
CA HIS A 101 11.20 -7.05 1.52
C HIS A 101 12.31 -8.04 1.15
N ALA A 102 12.03 -9.00 0.28
CA ALA A 102 13.05 -9.96 -0.20
C ALA A 102 14.24 -9.28 -0.89
N GLN A 103 14.07 -8.06 -1.41
CA GLN A 103 15.12 -7.28 -2.08
C GLN A 103 15.94 -6.41 -1.12
N THR A 104 15.51 -6.21 0.11
CA THR A 104 16.15 -5.26 1.04
C THR A 104 17.14 -5.91 2.01
N GLY A 105 17.39 -7.23 1.88
CA GLY A 105 18.32 -7.98 2.71
C GLY A 105 17.63 -8.68 3.90
N PRO A 106 18.38 -9.39 4.73
CA PRO A 106 17.82 -10.11 5.86
C PRO A 106 17.28 -9.14 6.92
N HIS A 107 16.04 -9.33 7.30
CA HIS A 107 15.36 -8.53 8.33
C HIS A 107 14.68 -9.43 9.35
N GLU A 108 14.45 -8.88 10.54
CA GLU A 108 13.71 -9.55 11.58
C GLU A 108 12.26 -9.85 11.11
N PRO A 109 11.80 -11.11 11.17
CA PRO A 109 10.47 -11.49 10.65
C PRO A 109 9.33 -10.69 11.28
N ASN A 110 9.41 -10.38 12.57
CA ASN A 110 8.39 -9.59 13.27
C ASN A 110 8.33 -8.17 12.75
N ARG A 111 9.48 -7.57 12.42
CA ARG A 111 9.56 -6.21 11.86
C ARG A 111 8.94 -6.14 10.47
N THR A 112 9.26 -7.09 9.59
CA THR A 112 8.67 -7.15 8.25
C THR A 112 7.17 -7.39 8.30
N LYS A 113 6.70 -8.27 9.19
CA LYS A 113 5.27 -8.50 9.42
C LYS A 113 4.54 -7.25 9.88
N ALA A 114 5.04 -6.57 10.92
CA ALA A 114 4.44 -5.35 11.45
C ALA A 114 4.42 -4.23 10.39
N GLN A 115 5.47 -4.12 9.59
CA GLN A 115 5.57 -3.15 8.51
C GLN A 115 4.57 -3.46 7.38
N ARG A 116 4.44 -4.74 6.99
CA ARG A 116 3.44 -5.20 6.02
C ARG A 116 2.02 -4.84 6.46
N GLU A 117 1.65 -5.15 7.70
CA GLU A 117 0.34 -4.80 8.26
C GLU A 117 0.09 -3.29 8.22
N SER A 118 1.11 -2.49 8.55
CA SER A 118 1.00 -1.02 8.52
C SER A 118 0.81 -0.47 7.11
N LEU A 119 1.57 -0.96 6.14
CA LEU A 119 1.50 -0.51 4.75
C LEU A 119 0.12 -0.79 4.15
N ILE A 120 -0.40 -2.00 4.33
CA ILE A 120 -1.75 -2.39 3.88
C ILE A 120 -2.80 -1.50 4.57
N ARG A 121 -2.72 -1.34 5.89
CA ARG A 121 -3.63 -0.50 6.67
C ARG A 121 -3.65 0.94 6.14
N ASN A 122 -2.49 1.54 5.94
CA ASN A 122 -2.39 2.93 5.49
C ASN A 122 -2.89 3.14 4.06
N ARG A 123 -2.66 2.17 3.15
CA ARG A 123 -3.26 2.19 1.81
C ARG A 123 -4.79 2.22 1.88
N VAL A 124 -5.37 1.32 2.69
CA VAL A 124 -6.83 1.24 2.86
C VAL A 124 -7.41 2.50 3.51
N ILE A 125 -6.71 3.10 4.48
CA ILE A 125 -7.13 4.37 5.10
C ILE A 125 -7.18 5.48 4.04
N LEU A 126 -6.15 5.63 3.22
CA LEU A 126 -6.10 6.65 2.16
C LEU A 126 -7.23 6.45 1.13
N GLU A 127 -7.53 5.21 0.77
CA GLU A 127 -8.63 4.87 -0.14
C GLU A 127 -10.00 5.26 0.46
N ARG A 128 -10.25 4.88 1.73
CA ARG A 128 -11.49 5.21 2.45
C ARG A 128 -11.70 6.71 2.64
N LEU A 129 -10.62 7.45 2.83
CA LEU A 129 -10.66 8.91 2.95
C LEU A 129 -10.78 9.62 1.58
N GLY A 130 -10.78 8.88 0.47
CA GLY A 130 -10.85 9.42 -0.88
C GLY A 130 -9.58 10.15 -1.32
N CYS A 131 -8.43 9.80 -0.74
CA CYS A 131 -7.14 10.43 -1.02
C CYS A 131 -6.41 9.81 -2.22
N VAL A 132 -7.04 8.86 -2.92
CA VAL A 132 -6.49 8.12 -4.08
C VAL A 132 -7.15 8.54 -5.39
N ASP A 133 -7.79 9.71 -5.45
CA ASP A 133 -8.17 10.38 -6.68
C ASP A 133 -6.93 10.89 -7.44
N GLU A 134 -7.10 11.40 -8.65
CA GLU A 134 -5.98 11.87 -9.48
C GLU A 134 -5.10 12.89 -8.75
N ALA A 135 -5.71 13.89 -8.10
CA ALA A 135 -4.99 14.94 -7.36
C ALA A 135 -4.25 14.37 -6.13
N GLY A 136 -4.89 13.45 -5.42
CA GLY A 136 -4.32 12.74 -4.28
C GLY A 136 -3.13 11.87 -4.69
N MET A 137 -3.26 11.12 -5.77
CA MET A 137 -2.19 10.28 -6.30
C MET A 137 -0.96 11.08 -6.74
N ILE A 138 -1.16 12.26 -7.35
CA ILE A 138 -0.04 13.18 -7.69
C ILE A 138 0.70 13.63 -6.42
N LYS A 139 -0.03 13.95 -5.34
CA LYS A 139 0.57 14.34 -4.05
C LYS A 139 1.30 13.18 -3.39
N LEU A 140 0.68 11.99 -3.32
CA LEU A 140 1.26 10.79 -2.73
C LEU A 140 2.56 10.37 -3.43
N ARG A 141 2.61 10.41 -4.76
CA ARG A 141 3.81 10.12 -5.56
C ARG A 141 5.00 11.02 -5.16
N LYS A 142 4.74 12.28 -4.85
CA LYS A 142 5.74 13.25 -4.38
C LYS A 142 6.06 13.10 -2.88
N GLY A 143 5.32 12.29 -2.14
CA GLY A 143 5.40 12.17 -0.68
C GLY A 143 4.69 13.29 0.08
N ASN A 144 3.86 14.08 -0.62
CA ASN A 144 3.09 15.17 -0.04
C ASN A 144 1.76 14.68 0.55
N ALA A 145 1.18 15.48 1.44
CA ALA A 145 -0.12 15.21 2.07
C ALA A 145 -1.26 15.39 1.06
N PRO A 146 -2.09 14.37 0.78
CA PRO A 146 -3.29 14.54 -0.03
C PRO A 146 -4.41 15.22 0.75
N THR A 147 -5.40 15.74 0.04
CA THR A 147 -6.64 16.28 0.61
C THR A 147 -7.65 15.14 0.72
N ILE A 148 -8.38 15.08 1.81
CA ILE A 148 -9.48 14.14 2.05
C ILE A 148 -10.67 14.59 1.21
N THR A 149 -11.26 13.68 0.43
CA THR A 149 -12.42 13.97 -0.41
C THR A 149 -13.69 13.25 0.04
N LYS A 150 -13.60 12.32 1.01
CA LYS A 150 -14.74 11.54 1.51
C LYS A 150 -14.90 11.63 3.02
N GLY A 151 -16.15 11.52 3.47
CA GLY A 151 -16.50 11.44 4.89
C GLY A 151 -16.50 12.79 5.62
N PRO A 152 -16.59 12.77 6.97
CA PRO A 152 -16.80 13.98 7.78
C PRO A 152 -15.60 14.92 7.84
N TYR A 153 -14.44 14.50 7.34
CA TYR A 153 -13.19 15.28 7.31
C TYR A 153 -12.83 15.76 5.90
N ALA A 154 -13.78 15.71 4.96
CA ALA A 154 -13.57 16.20 3.60
C ALA A 154 -13.10 17.66 3.60
N GLY A 155 -12.07 17.97 2.81
CA GLY A 155 -11.40 19.28 2.79
C GLY A 155 -10.16 19.37 3.67
N GLU A 156 -9.98 18.49 4.67
CA GLU A 156 -8.77 18.44 5.47
C GLU A 156 -7.62 17.76 4.70
N ILE A 157 -6.39 17.98 5.16
CA ILE A 157 -5.24 17.20 4.70
C ILE A 157 -5.08 15.92 5.52
N VAL A 158 -4.60 14.86 4.89
CA VAL A 158 -4.15 13.67 5.60
C VAL A 158 -2.76 13.90 6.19
N THR A 159 -2.60 13.61 7.48
CA THR A 159 -1.32 13.63 8.18
C THR A 159 -0.85 12.21 8.47
N GLY A 160 0.48 11.99 8.52
CA GLY A 160 1.04 10.79 9.15
C GLY A 160 1.27 11.07 10.62
N ASP A 161 0.66 10.28 11.48
CA ASP A 161 0.84 10.38 12.94
C ASP A 161 1.52 9.12 13.48
N HIS A 162 2.23 9.28 14.61
CA HIS A 162 2.79 8.16 15.34
C HIS A 162 1.71 7.53 16.22
N ILE A 163 1.44 6.24 16.06
CA ILE A 163 0.47 5.52 16.89
C ILE A 163 0.89 5.64 18.37
N ILE A 164 2.14 5.27 18.67
CA ILE A 164 2.79 5.59 19.95
C ILE A 164 3.55 6.90 19.75
N PRO A 165 3.20 7.96 20.47
CA PRO A 165 3.78 9.27 20.25
C PRO A 165 5.30 9.28 20.39
N ARG A 166 5.99 9.97 19.47
CA ARG A 166 7.45 10.11 19.47
C ARG A 166 8.00 10.68 20.79
N SER A 167 7.26 11.58 21.43
CA SER A 167 7.64 12.15 22.74
C SER A 167 7.62 11.12 23.87
N VAL A 168 6.92 10.00 23.68
CA VAL A 168 6.85 8.90 24.64
C VAL A 168 7.88 7.83 24.30
N CYS A 169 8.02 7.51 23.00
CA CYS A 169 8.92 6.48 22.53
C CYS A 169 9.70 6.96 21.29
N PRO A 170 10.84 7.68 21.47
CA PRO A 170 11.63 8.23 20.37
C PRO A 170 12.21 7.17 19.43
N GLU A 171 12.49 5.97 19.90
CA GLU A 171 13.05 4.87 19.10
C GLU A 171 12.12 4.46 17.95
N LEU A 172 10.82 4.71 18.04
CA LEU A 172 9.83 4.41 17.03
C LEU A 172 9.60 5.55 16.02
N ASP A 173 10.43 6.61 15.99
CA ASP A 173 10.22 7.79 15.13
C ASP A 173 10.19 7.43 13.64
N ASN A 174 11.09 6.54 13.20
CA ASN A 174 11.21 6.12 11.81
C ASN A 174 10.55 4.75 11.52
N ALA A 175 9.93 4.13 12.51
CA ALA A 175 9.28 2.84 12.35
C ALA A 175 7.97 2.99 11.57
N LEU A 176 7.92 2.49 10.32
CA LEU A 176 6.70 2.58 9.50
C LEU A 176 5.51 1.88 10.15
N TYR A 177 5.75 0.82 10.93
CA TYR A 177 4.66 0.13 11.65
C TYR A 177 4.04 1.00 12.76
N ASN A 178 4.76 2.02 13.25
CA ASN A 178 4.25 3.01 14.20
C ASN A 178 3.58 4.22 13.53
N LEU A 179 3.50 4.27 12.20
CA LEU A 179 2.87 5.37 11.49
C LEU A 179 1.46 5.02 10.99
N GLU A 180 0.54 5.97 11.14
CA GLU A 180 -0.84 5.85 10.66
C GLU A 180 -1.30 7.14 9.99
N MET A 181 -1.91 7.00 8.81
CA MET A 181 -2.53 8.12 8.11
C MET A 181 -3.86 8.47 8.75
N MET A 182 -4.09 9.74 9.03
CA MET A 182 -5.35 10.22 9.62
C MET A 182 -5.64 11.69 9.27
N PRO A 183 -6.90 12.15 9.44
CA PRO A 183 -7.26 13.56 9.33
C PRO A 183 -6.46 14.43 10.30
N LEU A 184 -6.13 15.66 9.88
CA LEU A 184 -5.37 16.62 10.69
C LEU A 184 -6.04 16.89 12.05
N THR A 185 -7.35 17.11 12.06
CA THR A 185 -8.13 17.36 13.30
C THR A 185 -8.03 16.20 14.29
N LEU A 186 -8.09 14.95 13.80
CA LEU A 186 -7.94 13.77 14.67
C LEU A 186 -6.53 13.65 15.23
N ASN A 187 -5.51 13.90 14.42
CA ASN A 187 -4.13 13.91 14.88
C ASN A 187 -3.92 14.95 16.01
N GLN A 188 -4.43 16.17 15.82
CA GLN A 188 -4.35 17.23 16.83
C GLN A 188 -5.06 16.85 18.13
N ARG A 189 -6.27 16.26 18.04
CA ARG A 189 -7.04 15.79 19.21
C ARG A 189 -6.34 14.65 19.96
N LYS A 190 -5.74 13.70 19.21
CA LYS A 190 -4.98 12.59 19.80
C LYS A 190 -3.77 13.11 20.56
N SER A 191 -3.01 14.05 19.99
CA SER A 191 -1.80 14.61 20.62
C SER A 191 -0.85 13.50 21.12
N ALA A 192 -0.29 13.62 22.32
CA ALA A 192 0.58 12.60 22.94
C ALA A 192 -0.16 11.66 23.90
N LYS A 193 -1.48 11.50 23.73
CA LYS A 193 -2.30 10.63 24.59
C LYS A 193 -2.02 9.15 24.29
N ILE A 194 -1.99 8.35 25.35
CA ILE A 194 -1.89 6.90 25.30
C ILE A 194 -3.23 6.31 25.76
N GLY A 195 -3.94 5.65 24.87
CA GLY A 195 -5.16 4.91 25.19
C GLY A 195 -4.95 3.40 25.08
N GLN A 196 -6.01 2.63 25.32
CA GLN A 196 -5.95 1.17 25.34
C GLN A 196 -5.35 0.57 24.06
N ARG A 197 -5.72 1.09 22.89
CA ARG A 197 -5.15 0.64 21.60
C ARG A 197 -3.62 0.75 21.55
N GLN A 198 -3.06 1.84 22.03
CA GLN A 198 -1.61 2.05 22.07
C GLN A 198 -0.92 1.08 23.01
N ILE A 199 -1.56 0.77 24.15
CA ILE A 199 -1.05 -0.19 25.13
C ILE A 199 -1.04 -1.60 24.56
N ASP A 200 -2.12 -2.03 23.90
CA ASP A 200 -2.22 -3.36 23.32
C ASP A 200 -1.20 -3.55 22.19
N LEU A 201 -0.97 -2.50 21.38
CA LEU A 201 0.09 -2.50 20.37
C LEU A 201 1.48 -2.55 21.02
N ALA A 202 1.72 -1.77 22.07
CA ALA A 202 3.00 -1.74 22.78
C ALA A 202 3.33 -3.10 23.41
N LYS A 203 2.35 -3.77 24.03
CA LYS A 203 2.51 -5.13 24.56
C LYS A 203 2.93 -6.11 23.47
N ARG A 204 2.25 -6.08 22.33
CA ARG A 204 2.59 -6.95 21.20
C ARG A 204 3.97 -6.65 20.64
N TRP A 205 4.30 -5.38 20.39
CA TRP A 205 5.59 -4.98 19.85
C TRP A 205 6.76 -5.25 20.80
N ASN A 206 6.55 -5.12 22.11
CA ASN A 206 7.56 -5.50 23.09
C ASN A 206 7.80 -7.02 23.09
N ALA A 207 6.73 -7.83 23.10
CA ALA A 207 6.84 -9.29 22.98
C ALA A 207 7.49 -9.75 21.67
N ASP A 208 7.29 -9.01 20.58
CA ASP A 208 7.87 -9.26 19.25
C ASP A 208 9.31 -8.72 19.11
N GLY A 209 9.87 -8.07 20.14
CA GLY A 209 11.22 -7.47 20.10
C GLY A 209 11.31 -6.17 19.29
N LEU A 210 10.17 -5.56 18.96
CA LEU A 210 10.08 -4.33 18.15
C LEU A 210 10.04 -3.05 19.00
N LEU A 211 9.95 -3.19 20.30
CA LEU A 211 9.89 -2.12 21.30
C LEU A 211 10.73 -2.51 22.51
N SER A 212 11.61 -1.63 22.96
CA SER A 212 12.42 -1.86 24.14
C SER A 212 11.58 -1.91 25.42
N ASP A 213 12.05 -2.66 26.44
CA ASP A 213 11.41 -2.71 27.74
C ASP A 213 11.31 -1.32 28.40
N ALA A 214 12.35 -0.50 28.26
CA ALA A 214 12.38 0.85 28.80
C ALA A 214 11.29 1.74 28.19
N CYS A 215 11.07 1.61 26.86
CA CYS A 215 10.02 2.34 26.17
C CYS A 215 8.63 1.82 26.56
N PHE A 216 8.50 0.49 26.69
CA PHE A 216 7.25 -0.14 27.11
C PHE A 216 6.83 0.31 28.52
N GLU A 217 7.75 0.31 29.48
CA GLU A 217 7.49 0.86 30.83
C GLU A 217 7.07 2.32 30.80
N THR A 218 7.72 3.14 29.95
CA THR A 218 7.36 4.56 29.80
C THR A 218 5.93 4.73 29.32
N ILE A 219 5.48 3.88 28.38
CA ILE A 219 4.11 3.87 27.86
C ILE A 219 3.11 3.51 28.96
N LEU A 220 3.43 2.48 29.77
CA LEU A 220 2.56 2.06 30.88
C LEU A 220 2.43 3.13 31.97
N LYS A 221 3.54 3.79 32.34
CA LYS A 221 3.51 4.90 33.30
C LYS A 221 2.64 6.05 32.80
N LYS A 222 2.70 6.39 31.54
CA LYS A 222 1.91 7.49 30.95
C LYS A 222 0.41 7.21 30.88
N GLN A 223 -0.03 5.97 30.95
CA GLN A 223 -1.44 5.61 31.07
C GLN A 223 -2.01 5.97 32.45
N ILE A 224 -1.21 5.87 33.51
CA ILE A 224 -1.65 6.09 34.90
C ILE A 224 -1.94 7.59 35.16
N ASP A 225 -1.35 8.47 34.34
CA ASP A 225 -1.48 9.93 34.43
C ASP A 225 -2.70 10.50 33.68
N LEU A 226 -3.61 9.68 33.18
CA LEU A 226 -4.85 10.04 32.47
C LEU A 226 -6.10 9.65 33.25
#